data_d8ff208a1e2ceb57f74adb1760d7db7f
#
_entry.id   d8ff208a1e2ceb57f74adb1760d7db7f
#
_cell.length_a   1.000
_cell.length_b   1.000
_cell.length_c   1.000
_cell.angle_alpha   90.00
_cell.angle_beta   90.00
_cell.angle_gamma   90.00
#
_symmetry.space_group_name_H-M   'P 1'
#
loop_
_entity.id
_entity.type
_entity.pdbx_description
1 polymer ?
#
loop_
_entity_poly.entity_id
_entity_poly.type
_entity_poly.pdbx_seq_one_letter_code
_entity_poly.pdbx_strand_id
1 'polypeptide(L)'
;MSRTFIVSSIVAASIASVTFADKKEPHADIWVTALGGSLVTGGWDHITGEVIAPSLRVFEGELGLDPLFPFSGDEPGIGSDLVGTTLTMNLLQGISVWNGSGYTASPYSTLASYAGQDASSIAGGSFSFLVSQGLDLHPEYTLLGNGGADPVNGIYLVSFTVGAPGYATSDTFWAVLNLNESEEAHGAATAWVEANLVPAPAALVPMMLAFLTSGRSRTRRQSTRAAC
;
A
#
# COMPACT_ATOMS: atom_id res chain seq x y z
N MET A 1 60.96 35.90 -33.84
CA MET A 1 59.55 35.53 -33.89
C MET A 1 59.36 34.13 -33.25
N SER A 2 59.03 34.07 -31.98
CA SER A 2 58.89 32.80 -31.24
C SER A 2 57.40 32.47 -31.19
N ARG A 3 57.04 31.28 -31.68
CA ARG A 3 55.66 30.78 -31.66
C ARG A 3 55.52 29.83 -30.46
N THR A 4 54.73 30.25 -29.47
CA THR A 4 54.36 29.43 -28.32
C THR A 4 53.17 28.57 -28.70
N PHE A 5 53.33 27.25 -28.65
CA PHE A 5 52.22 26.28 -28.79
C PHE A 5 51.61 26.02 -27.40
N ILE A 6 50.34 26.32 -27.25
CA ILE A 6 49.55 25.95 -26.08
C ILE A 6 48.94 24.58 -26.35
N VAL A 7 49.35 23.56 -25.59
CA VAL A 7 48.74 22.20 -25.62
C VAL A 7 47.65 22.22 -24.57
N SER A 8 46.39 22.19 -25.02
CA SER A 8 45.22 22.01 -24.15
C SER A 8 45.02 20.51 -23.89
N SER A 9 45.29 20.08 -22.67
CA SER A 9 44.98 18.73 -22.21
C SER A 9 43.51 18.64 -21.84
N ILE A 10 42.73 17.88 -22.61
CA ILE A 10 41.34 17.51 -22.28
C ILE A 10 41.40 16.34 -21.29
N VAL A 11 41.05 16.59 -20.03
CA VAL A 11 40.85 15.53 -19.05
C VAL A 11 39.44 14.99 -19.27
N ALA A 12 39.32 13.81 -19.86
CA ALA A 12 38.09 13.05 -19.94
C ALA A 12 37.80 12.46 -18.56
N ALA A 13 36.82 13.04 -17.84
CA ALA A 13 36.28 12.47 -16.62
C ALA A 13 35.41 11.25 -17.00
N SER A 14 35.92 10.05 -16.76
CA SER A 14 35.12 8.82 -16.84
C SER A 14 34.12 8.81 -15.68
N ILE A 15 32.85 9.04 -15.98
CA ILE A 15 31.76 8.80 -15.04
C ILE A 15 31.59 7.28 -15.00
N ALA A 16 32.10 6.66 -13.95
CA ALA A 16 31.79 5.27 -13.64
C ALA A 16 30.31 5.23 -13.24
N SER A 17 29.48 4.65 -14.10
CA SER A 17 28.11 4.30 -13.75
C SER A 17 28.19 3.24 -12.66
N VAL A 18 27.89 3.61 -11.43
CA VAL A 18 27.67 2.67 -10.34
C VAL A 18 26.34 2.00 -10.67
N THR A 19 26.40 0.81 -11.25
CA THR A 19 25.25 -0.08 -11.28
C THR A 19 25.01 -0.50 -9.83
N PHE A 20 24.03 0.11 -9.17
CA PHE A 20 23.45 -0.47 -7.98
C PHE A 20 22.86 -1.80 -8.43
N ALA A 21 23.43 -2.92 -7.97
CA ALA A 21 22.74 -4.19 -8.03
C ALA A 21 21.42 -3.97 -7.27
N ASP A 22 20.30 -4.08 -7.98
CA ASP A 22 18.98 -4.05 -7.41
C ASP A 22 18.92 -5.11 -6.31
N LYS A 23 19.08 -4.68 -5.06
CA LYS A 23 18.63 -5.48 -3.93
C LYS A 23 17.12 -5.37 -4.01
N LYS A 24 16.46 -6.44 -4.49
CA LYS A 24 15.03 -6.61 -4.32
C LYS A 24 14.74 -6.33 -2.84
N GLU A 25 14.12 -5.19 -2.54
CA GLU A 25 13.68 -4.90 -1.18
C GLU A 25 12.68 -5.99 -0.80
N PRO A 26 12.77 -6.60 0.39
CA PRO A 26 11.79 -7.59 0.80
C PRO A 26 10.42 -6.92 0.84
N HIS A 27 9.51 -7.38 -0.02
CA HIS A 27 8.11 -6.96 0.04
C HIS A 27 7.53 -7.38 1.39
N ALA A 28 6.79 -6.45 2.03
CA ALA A 28 6.14 -6.76 3.28
C ALA A 28 4.85 -7.56 3.00
N ASP A 29 4.69 -8.68 3.69
CA ASP A 29 3.43 -9.42 3.72
C ASP A 29 2.35 -8.69 4.52
N ILE A 30 1.11 -9.11 4.33
CA ILE A 30 -0.05 -8.58 5.02
C ILE A 30 -0.11 -9.15 6.43
N TRP A 31 0.04 -8.31 7.45
CA TRP A 31 -0.29 -8.67 8.82
C TRP A 31 -1.71 -8.28 9.17
N VAL A 32 -2.52 -9.23 9.65
CA VAL A 32 -3.89 -8.95 10.10
C VAL A 32 -3.96 -9.07 11.61
N THR A 33 -4.42 -8.01 12.27
CA THR A 33 -4.64 -7.98 13.72
C THR A 33 -5.92 -7.23 14.08
N ALA A 34 -6.29 -7.22 15.37
CA ALA A 34 -7.47 -6.50 15.85
C ALA A 34 -7.08 -5.29 16.70
N LEU A 35 -7.66 -4.14 16.40
CA LEU A 35 -7.50 -2.91 17.16
C LEU A 35 -8.86 -2.28 17.45
N GLY A 36 -9.21 -2.09 18.72
CA GLY A 36 -10.45 -1.44 19.11
C GLY A 36 -11.72 -2.15 18.64
N GLY A 37 -11.68 -3.46 18.41
CA GLY A 37 -12.81 -4.25 17.91
C GLY A 37 -12.97 -4.29 16.40
N SER A 38 -12.07 -3.67 15.65
CA SER A 38 -11.99 -3.72 14.19
C SER A 38 -10.74 -4.47 13.74
N LEU A 39 -10.81 -5.13 12.59
CA LEU A 39 -9.61 -5.67 11.94
C LEU A 39 -8.82 -4.53 11.29
N VAL A 40 -7.50 -4.62 11.38
CA VAL A 40 -6.56 -3.70 10.75
C VAL A 40 -5.46 -4.48 10.06
N THR A 41 -4.86 -3.89 9.02
CA THR A 41 -3.72 -4.47 8.32
C THR A 41 -2.42 -3.74 8.68
N GLY A 42 -1.31 -4.47 8.65
CA GLY A 42 0.05 -3.97 8.82
C GLY A 42 1.01 -4.69 7.89
N GLY A 43 2.26 -4.26 7.82
CA GLY A 43 3.33 -4.95 7.11
C GLY A 43 4.04 -5.95 8.02
N TRP A 44 4.37 -7.12 7.48
CA TRP A 44 5.01 -8.21 8.19
C TRP A 44 6.21 -8.74 7.40
N ASP A 45 7.29 -9.00 8.10
CA ASP A 45 8.44 -9.72 7.59
C ASP A 45 8.31 -11.19 8.02
N HIS A 46 7.92 -12.07 7.10
CA HIS A 46 7.74 -13.49 7.40
C HIS A 46 9.05 -14.21 7.76
N ILE A 47 10.20 -13.68 7.34
CA ILE A 47 11.52 -14.28 7.62
C ILE A 47 11.90 -14.06 9.08
N THR A 48 11.72 -12.84 9.59
CA THR A 48 12.03 -12.50 10.99
C THR A 48 10.85 -12.70 11.93
N GLY A 49 9.63 -12.76 11.40
CA GLY A 49 8.37 -12.79 12.15
C GLY A 49 8.02 -11.45 12.79
N GLU A 50 8.65 -10.37 12.37
CA GLU A 50 8.46 -9.03 12.94
C GLU A 50 7.38 -8.25 12.18
N VAL A 51 6.50 -7.55 12.90
CA VAL A 51 5.57 -6.58 12.31
C VAL A 51 6.32 -5.27 12.09
N ILE A 52 6.66 -5.00 10.84
CA ILE A 52 7.51 -3.88 10.44
C ILE A 52 6.75 -2.57 10.22
N ALA A 53 5.46 -2.66 9.92
CA ALA A 53 4.61 -1.49 9.70
C ALA A 53 3.18 -1.77 10.20
N PRO A 54 2.82 -1.37 11.44
CA PRO A 54 1.55 -1.79 12.08
C PRO A 54 0.27 -1.19 11.47
N SER A 55 0.39 -0.31 10.47
CA SER A 55 -0.75 0.35 9.82
C SER A 55 -0.62 0.42 8.30
N LEU A 56 0.19 -0.47 7.70
CA LEU A 56 0.34 -0.53 6.24
C LEU A 56 -0.97 -1.00 5.58
N ARG A 57 -1.32 -0.40 4.45
CA ARG A 57 -2.51 -0.75 3.67
C ARG A 57 -2.23 -0.92 2.18
N VAL A 58 -0.99 -0.79 1.76
CA VAL A 58 -0.54 -1.01 0.38
C VAL A 58 0.58 -2.03 0.42
N PHE A 59 0.44 -3.08 -0.36
CA PHE A 59 1.34 -4.22 -0.40
C PHE A 59 1.77 -4.46 -1.84
N GLU A 60 2.99 -4.86 -2.03
CA GLU A 60 3.56 -5.14 -3.35
C GLU A 60 3.59 -6.64 -3.60
N GLY A 61 3.42 -7.02 -4.87
CA GLY A 61 3.53 -8.41 -5.30
C GLY A 61 4.01 -8.50 -6.73
N GLU A 62 4.69 -9.61 -7.04
CA GLU A 62 5.25 -9.90 -8.35
C GLU A 62 4.48 -11.03 -9.03
N LEU A 63 4.16 -10.86 -10.30
CA LEU A 63 3.53 -11.86 -11.15
C LEU A 63 4.53 -12.38 -12.19
N GLY A 64 4.39 -13.65 -12.59
CA GLY A 64 5.14 -14.20 -13.71
C GLY A 64 6.58 -14.55 -13.40
N LEU A 65 6.98 -14.65 -12.14
CA LEU A 65 8.31 -15.12 -11.75
C LEU A 65 8.54 -16.59 -12.13
N ASP A 66 7.48 -17.41 -12.14
CA ASP A 66 7.53 -18.80 -12.62
C ASP A 66 7.11 -18.83 -14.10
N PRO A 67 7.99 -19.29 -15.01
CA PRO A 67 7.67 -19.38 -16.44
C PRO A 67 6.50 -20.32 -16.75
N LEU A 68 6.14 -21.25 -15.86
CA LEU A 68 4.99 -22.14 -16.02
C LEU A 68 3.67 -21.42 -15.67
N PHE A 69 3.75 -20.35 -14.89
CA PHE A 69 2.61 -19.53 -14.45
C PHE A 69 2.87 -18.06 -14.74
N PRO A 70 2.95 -17.68 -16.03
CA PRO A 70 3.45 -16.36 -16.46
C PRO A 70 2.58 -15.17 -16.05
N PHE A 71 1.40 -15.41 -15.47
CA PHE A 71 0.45 -14.38 -15.02
C PHE A 71 0.03 -14.56 -13.57
N SER A 72 0.72 -15.42 -12.82
CA SER A 72 0.43 -15.70 -11.41
C SER A 72 1.62 -15.32 -10.53
N GLY A 73 1.34 -15.09 -9.26
CA GLY A 73 2.28 -14.89 -8.18
C GLY A 73 1.61 -15.21 -6.85
N ASP A 74 2.39 -15.37 -5.80
CA ASP A 74 1.94 -15.73 -4.46
C ASP A 74 2.25 -14.65 -3.40
N GLU A 75 2.66 -13.47 -3.85
CA GLU A 75 2.90 -12.28 -3.03
C GLU A 75 1.82 -11.21 -3.26
N PRO A 76 1.43 -10.47 -2.21
CA PRO A 76 1.87 -10.56 -0.82
C PRO A 76 1.25 -11.75 -0.07
N GLY A 77 2.03 -12.36 0.84
CA GLY A 77 1.55 -13.35 1.79
C GLY A 77 0.68 -12.76 2.90
N ILE A 78 0.19 -13.61 3.81
CA ILE A 78 -0.71 -13.20 4.91
C ILE A 78 -0.30 -13.88 6.21
N GLY A 79 -0.04 -13.08 7.25
CA GLY A 79 0.13 -13.50 8.63
C GLY A 79 -0.91 -12.90 9.57
N SER A 80 -1.07 -13.47 10.78
CA SER A 80 -2.00 -12.94 11.78
C SER A 80 -1.69 -13.48 13.18
N ASP A 81 -1.96 -12.67 14.20
CA ASP A 81 -1.93 -13.06 15.63
C ASP A 81 -3.28 -13.55 16.18
N LEU A 82 -4.34 -13.55 15.39
CA LEU A 82 -5.71 -13.92 15.78
C LEU A 82 -5.91 -15.44 15.79
N VAL A 83 -5.03 -16.18 16.45
CA VAL A 83 -5.02 -17.65 16.50
C VAL A 83 -6.39 -18.20 16.90
N GLY A 84 -6.89 -19.20 16.15
CA GLY A 84 -8.20 -19.81 16.35
C GLY A 84 -9.36 -19.05 15.70
N THR A 85 -9.10 -17.90 15.08
CA THR A 85 -10.12 -17.13 14.35
C THR A 85 -10.11 -17.51 12.87
N THR A 86 -11.29 -17.62 12.26
CA THR A 86 -11.41 -17.71 10.79
C THR A 86 -11.43 -16.31 10.21
N LEU A 87 -10.42 -16.01 9.39
CA LEU A 87 -10.38 -14.79 8.60
C LEU A 87 -10.99 -15.05 7.21
N THR A 88 -11.67 -14.04 6.68
CA THR A 88 -12.23 -14.04 5.32
C THR A 88 -11.67 -12.86 4.55
N MET A 89 -10.86 -13.14 3.54
CA MET A 89 -10.36 -12.16 2.58
C MET A 89 -11.42 -11.93 1.52
N ASN A 90 -11.86 -10.68 1.37
CA ASN A 90 -12.84 -10.31 0.36
C ASN A 90 -12.12 -9.52 -0.73
N LEU A 91 -12.10 -10.07 -1.93
CA LEU A 91 -11.64 -9.38 -3.13
C LEU A 91 -12.76 -8.47 -3.64
N LEU A 92 -12.48 -7.19 -3.78
CA LEU A 92 -13.45 -6.22 -4.28
C LEU A 92 -13.53 -6.25 -5.80
N GLN A 93 -14.64 -5.75 -6.35
CA GLN A 93 -14.85 -5.74 -7.80
C GLN A 93 -13.93 -4.76 -8.52
N GLY A 94 -13.52 -5.18 -9.72
CA GLY A 94 -12.68 -4.39 -10.61
C GLY A 94 -11.20 -4.45 -10.24
N ILE A 95 -10.39 -4.23 -11.25
CA ILE A 95 -8.95 -3.97 -11.11
C ILE A 95 -8.60 -2.74 -11.94
N SER A 96 -7.53 -2.09 -11.60
CA SER A 96 -7.01 -0.95 -12.35
C SER A 96 -5.59 -1.20 -12.81
N VAL A 97 -5.17 -0.50 -13.86
CA VAL A 97 -3.80 -0.58 -14.40
C VAL A 97 -3.14 0.80 -14.32
N TRP A 98 -1.87 0.80 -13.96
CA TRP A 98 -1.03 2.00 -13.88
C TRP A 98 -0.74 2.56 -15.28
N ASN A 99 -0.87 3.87 -15.46
CA ASN A 99 -0.61 4.56 -16.74
C ASN A 99 0.59 5.52 -16.70
N GLY A 100 1.42 5.43 -15.65
CA GLY A 100 2.58 6.30 -15.44
C GLY A 100 2.28 7.56 -14.59
N SER A 101 1.02 7.84 -14.27
CA SER A 101 0.62 9.00 -13.47
C SER A 101 -0.58 8.77 -12.55
N GLY A 102 -1.24 7.62 -12.69
CA GLY A 102 -2.41 7.21 -11.92
C GLY A 102 -2.94 5.88 -12.42
N TYR A 103 -4.05 5.45 -11.84
CA TYR A 103 -4.69 4.20 -12.21
C TYR A 103 -5.94 4.42 -13.04
N THR A 104 -6.14 3.58 -14.05
CA THR A 104 -7.35 3.55 -14.90
C THR A 104 -7.93 2.14 -14.88
N ALA A 105 -9.23 2.01 -15.15
CA ALA A 105 -9.87 0.70 -15.20
C ALA A 105 -9.14 -0.23 -16.18
N SER A 106 -8.83 -1.45 -15.72
CA SER A 106 -8.22 -2.48 -16.55
C SER A 106 -9.29 -3.28 -17.30
N PRO A 107 -9.02 -3.71 -18.55
CA PRO A 107 -9.88 -4.65 -19.25
C PRO A 107 -9.74 -6.09 -18.73
N TYR A 108 -8.74 -6.36 -17.92
CA TYR A 108 -8.44 -7.67 -17.35
C TYR A 108 -9.16 -7.88 -16.02
N SER A 109 -9.07 -9.08 -15.47
CA SER A 109 -9.56 -9.41 -14.15
C SER A 109 -8.50 -10.21 -13.37
N THR A 110 -8.70 -10.39 -12.07
CA THR A 110 -7.83 -11.22 -11.25
C THR A 110 -8.63 -12.23 -10.44
N LEU A 111 -8.00 -13.36 -10.15
CA LEU A 111 -8.39 -14.30 -9.12
C LEU A 111 -7.40 -14.20 -7.96
N ALA A 112 -7.92 -14.37 -6.74
CA ALA A 112 -7.11 -14.69 -5.57
C ALA A 112 -7.60 -16.05 -5.06
N SER A 113 -6.72 -17.05 -5.07
CA SER A 113 -7.09 -18.45 -4.82
C SER A 113 -6.36 -18.99 -3.60
N TYR A 114 -7.10 -19.70 -2.75
CA TYR A 114 -6.54 -20.43 -1.62
C TYR A 114 -7.33 -21.69 -1.31
N ALA A 115 -6.65 -22.83 -1.21
CA ALA A 115 -7.23 -24.14 -0.84
C ALA A 115 -8.51 -24.52 -1.64
N GLY A 116 -8.53 -24.20 -2.94
CA GLY A 116 -9.66 -24.47 -3.83
C GLY A 116 -10.84 -23.51 -3.69
N GLN A 117 -10.65 -22.37 -3.00
CA GLN A 117 -11.59 -21.27 -2.95
C GLN A 117 -11.06 -20.13 -3.83
N ASP A 118 -11.89 -19.61 -4.71
CA ASP A 118 -11.54 -18.55 -5.64
C ASP A 118 -12.35 -17.28 -5.36
N ALA A 119 -11.65 -16.15 -5.18
CA ALA A 119 -12.24 -14.82 -5.18
C ALA A 119 -11.91 -14.14 -6.52
N SER A 120 -12.93 -13.60 -7.20
CA SER A 120 -12.78 -13.00 -8.54
C SER A 120 -13.09 -11.51 -8.52
N SER A 121 -12.26 -10.69 -9.15
CA SER A 121 -12.51 -9.26 -9.32
C SER A 121 -13.68 -8.93 -10.25
N ILE A 122 -14.21 -9.89 -11.01
CA ILE A 122 -15.38 -9.67 -11.89
C ILE A 122 -16.65 -9.50 -11.06
N ALA A 123 -16.86 -10.39 -10.09
CA ALA A 123 -18.10 -10.43 -9.30
C ALA A 123 -17.89 -10.10 -7.83
N GLY A 124 -16.66 -9.87 -7.43
CA GLY A 124 -16.25 -9.98 -6.04
C GLY A 124 -16.10 -11.44 -5.66
N GLY A 125 -15.85 -11.69 -4.39
CA GLY A 125 -15.72 -13.04 -3.86
C GLY A 125 -14.81 -13.04 -2.65
N SER A 126 -14.68 -14.22 -2.05
CA SER A 126 -13.86 -14.35 -0.85
C SER A 126 -13.28 -15.75 -0.73
N PHE A 127 -12.17 -15.86 -0.04
CA PHE A 127 -11.66 -17.10 0.50
C PHE A 127 -11.45 -16.96 2.01
N SER A 128 -11.52 -18.09 2.73
CA SER A 128 -11.42 -18.10 4.18
C SER A 128 -10.39 -19.11 4.65
N PHE A 129 -9.73 -18.78 5.76
CA PHE A 129 -8.74 -19.66 6.38
C PHE A 129 -8.78 -19.52 7.90
N LEU A 130 -8.41 -20.60 8.59
CA LEU A 130 -8.27 -20.60 10.04
C LEU A 130 -6.85 -20.14 10.41
N VAL A 131 -6.74 -19.13 11.25
CA VAL A 131 -5.45 -18.67 11.76
C VAL A 131 -4.87 -19.71 12.72
N SER A 132 -3.73 -20.29 12.35
CA SER A 132 -2.91 -21.12 13.22
C SER A 132 -1.75 -20.32 13.79
N GLN A 133 -1.09 -20.87 14.82
CA GLN A 133 0.14 -20.24 15.31
C GLN A 133 1.23 -20.27 14.26
N GLY A 134 1.84 -19.12 13.98
CA GLY A 134 2.87 -18.98 12.95
C GLY A 134 2.31 -19.13 11.54
N LEU A 135 1.07 -18.71 11.32
CA LEU A 135 0.47 -18.71 9.99
C LEU A 135 1.31 -17.88 9.03
N ASP A 136 1.72 -18.52 7.96
CA ASP A 136 2.37 -17.94 6.79
C ASP A 136 1.62 -18.50 5.58
N LEU A 137 0.72 -17.69 5.03
CA LEU A 137 -0.21 -18.14 4.00
C LEU A 137 0.02 -17.30 2.74
N HIS A 138 0.28 -17.98 1.63
CA HIS A 138 0.46 -17.35 0.33
C HIS A 138 -0.71 -17.74 -0.58
N PRO A 139 -1.69 -16.85 -0.80
CA PRO A 139 -2.71 -17.06 -1.81
C PRO A 139 -2.10 -16.87 -3.20
N GLU A 140 -2.56 -17.63 -4.17
CA GLU A 140 -2.19 -17.42 -5.56
C GLU A 140 -3.01 -16.26 -6.15
N TYR A 141 -2.34 -15.26 -6.66
CA TYR A 141 -2.93 -14.16 -7.44
C TYR A 141 -2.72 -14.44 -8.92
N THR A 142 -3.80 -14.56 -9.68
CA THR A 142 -3.72 -14.82 -11.13
C THR A 142 -4.40 -13.71 -11.91
N LEU A 143 -3.68 -13.06 -12.80
CA LEU A 143 -4.23 -12.10 -13.74
C LEU A 143 -4.84 -12.84 -14.93
N LEU A 144 -6.10 -12.56 -15.23
CA LEU A 144 -6.84 -13.21 -16.31
C LEU A 144 -6.98 -12.28 -17.50
N GLY A 145 -6.75 -12.83 -18.68
CA GLY A 145 -6.92 -12.14 -19.95
C GLY A 145 -8.38 -11.80 -20.27
N ASN A 146 -8.56 -11.05 -21.32
CA ASN A 146 -9.89 -10.64 -21.80
C ASN A 146 -10.08 -11.04 -23.26
N GLY A 147 -11.23 -11.66 -23.57
CA GLY A 147 -11.59 -12.03 -24.94
C GLY A 147 -10.65 -13.03 -25.61
N GLY A 148 -9.94 -13.85 -24.83
CA GLY A 148 -8.95 -14.82 -25.31
C GLY A 148 -7.56 -14.24 -25.57
N ALA A 149 -7.33 -12.96 -25.26
CA ALA A 149 -6.00 -12.35 -25.24
C ALA A 149 -5.39 -12.48 -23.83
N ASP A 150 -4.10 -12.76 -23.77
CA ASP A 150 -3.34 -12.78 -22.54
C ASP A 150 -3.22 -11.38 -21.93
N PRO A 151 -3.02 -11.27 -20.60
CA PRO A 151 -2.68 -10.01 -19.97
C PRO A 151 -1.38 -9.43 -20.54
N VAL A 152 -1.32 -8.11 -20.65
CA VAL A 152 -0.09 -7.41 -21.06
C VAL A 152 0.74 -7.05 -19.83
N ASN A 153 2.03 -6.79 -20.03
CA ASN A 153 2.89 -6.23 -18.99
C ASN A 153 2.28 -4.94 -18.43
N GLY A 154 2.40 -4.74 -17.14
CA GLY A 154 1.81 -3.61 -16.46
C GLY A 154 1.78 -3.78 -14.95
N ILE A 155 1.41 -2.72 -14.23
CA ILE A 155 1.24 -2.73 -12.79
C ILE A 155 -0.25 -2.62 -12.48
N TYR A 156 -0.77 -3.60 -11.78
CA TYR A 156 -2.20 -3.79 -11.55
C TYR A 156 -2.55 -3.56 -10.09
N LEU A 157 -3.63 -2.83 -9.85
CA LEU A 157 -4.13 -2.52 -8.51
C LEU A 157 -5.35 -3.38 -8.21
N VAL A 158 -5.27 -4.11 -7.13
CA VAL A 158 -6.32 -5.00 -6.61
C VAL A 158 -6.69 -4.54 -5.20
N SER A 159 -7.97 -4.57 -4.86
CA SER A 159 -8.49 -4.07 -3.59
C SER A 159 -9.13 -5.17 -2.76
N PHE A 160 -8.87 -5.15 -1.46
CA PHE A 160 -9.36 -6.15 -0.51
C PHE A 160 -9.93 -5.51 0.75
N THR A 161 -10.74 -6.29 1.45
CA THR A 161 -11.03 -6.13 2.88
C THR A 161 -10.86 -7.47 3.57
N VAL A 162 -10.66 -7.47 4.89
CA VAL A 162 -10.65 -8.69 5.69
C VAL A 162 -11.74 -8.62 6.75
N GLY A 163 -12.48 -9.72 6.90
CA GLY A 163 -13.55 -9.90 7.88
C GLY A 163 -13.28 -11.08 8.80
N ALA A 164 -13.86 -11.06 10.00
CA ALA A 164 -13.90 -12.19 10.92
C ALA A 164 -15.10 -12.08 11.86
N PRO A 165 -15.62 -13.21 12.36
CA PRO A 165 -16.69 -13.19 13.37
C PRO A 165 -16.27 -12.43 14.63
N GLY A 166 -17.11 -11.52 15.10
CA GLY A 166 -16.88 -10.75 16.32
C GLY A 166 -16.05 -9.48 16.14
N TYR A 167 -15.59 -9.18 14.94
CA TYR A 167 -14.83 -7.96 14.60
C TYR A 167 -15.54 -7.17 13.50
N ALA A 168 -15.39 -5.86 13.54
CA ALA A 168 -15.72 -5.05 12.37
C ALA A 168 -14.70 -5.33 11.24
N THR A 169 -15.21 -5.37 10.01
CA THR A 169 -14.40 -5.53 8.80
C THR A 169 -13.32 -4.46 8.73
N SER A 170 -12.14 -4.82 8.21
CA SER A 170 -11.06 -3.86 8.00
C SER A 170 -11.46 -2.75 7.03
N ASP A 171 -10.73 -1.66 7.08
CA ASP A 171 -10.67 -0.74 5.96
C ASP A 171 -10.18 -1.46 4.68
N THR A 172 -10.43 -0.85 3.52
CA THR A 172 -9.86 -1.32 2.26
C THR A 172 -8.34 -1.21 2.29
N PHE A 173 -7.66 -2.24 1.80
CA PHE A 173 -6.24 -2.25 1.52
C PHE A 173 -6.00 -2.75 0.08
N TRP A 174 -4.79 -2.59 -0.41
CA TRP A 174 -4.48 -2.80 -1.82
C TRP A 174 -3.25 -3.67 -2.00
N ALA A 175 -3.30 -4.54 -3.02
CA ALA A 175 -2.14 -5.19 -3.60
C ALA A 175 -1.81 -4.50 -4.93
N VAL A 176 -0.56 -4.07 -5.07
CA VAL A 176 0.03 -3.52 -6.29
C VAL A 176 0.83 -4.63 -6.93
N LEU A 177 0.29 -5.24 -7.98
CA LEU A 177 0.84 -6.44 -8.62
C LEU A 177 1.61 -6.05 -9.89
N ASN A 178 2.90 -6.32 -9.90
CA ASN A 178 3.77 -6.05 -11.03
C ASN A 178 3.84 -7.25 -11.98
N LEU A 179 3.50 -7.04 -13.25
CA LEU A 179 3.73 -8.00 -14.32
C LEU A 179 4.79 -7.46 -15.29
N ASN A 180 6.05 -7.84 -15.07
CA ASN A 180 7.20 -7.53 -15.93
C ASN A 180 7.48 -6.04 -16.19
N GLU A 181 7.07 -5.13 -15.35
CA GLU A 181 7.50 -3.72 -15.38
C GLU A 181 8.73 -3.51 -14.49
N SER A 182 9.38 -2.35 -14.60
CA SER A 182 10.55 -2.03 -13.79
C SER A 182 10.19 -1.77 -12.33
N GLU A 183 11.11 -2.07 -11.41
CA GLU A 183 10.99 -1.75 -9.98
C GLU A 183 10.73 -0.25 -9.73
N GLU A 184 11.34 0.62 -10.53
CA GLU A 184 11.10 2.07 -10.45
C GLU A 184 9.64 2.42 -10.74
N ALA A 185 9.06 1.79 -11.78
CA ALA A 185 7.66 1.98 -12.14
C ALA A 185 6.73 1.38 -11.07
N HIS A 186 7.09 0.19 -10.52
CA HIS A 186 6.34 -0.46 -9.45
C HIS A 186 6.31 0.41 -8.18
N GLY A 187 7.47 0.86 -7.70
CA GLY A 187 7.54 1.76 -6.54
C GLY A 187 6.82 3.10 -6.75
N ALA A 188 6.85 3.67 -7.98
CA ALA A 188 6.10 4.89 -8.29
C ALA A 188 4.58 4.66 -8.23
N ALA A 189 4.12 3.50 -8.70
CA ALA A 189 2.71 3.12 -8.68
C ALA A 189 2.23 2.87 -7.23
N THR A 190 3.03 2.20 -6.41
CA THR A 190 2.78 1.97 -4.98
C THR A 190 2.69 3.28 -4.21
N ALA A 191 3.68 4.17 -4.37
CA ALA A 191 3.68 5.47 -3.73
C ALA A 191 2.47 6.34 -4.10
N TRP A 192 1.99 6.21 -5.34
CA TRP A 192 0.77 6.89 -5.76
C TRP A 192 -0.46 6.38 -5.00
N VAL A 193 -0.61 5.05 -4.81
CA VAL A 193 -1.72 4.45 -4.04
C VAL A 193 -1.68 4.95 -2.60
N GLU A 194 -0.52 4.92 -1.96
CA GLU A 194 -0.33 5.43 -0.59
C GLU A 194 -0.76 6.89 -0.44
N ALA A 195 -0.38 7.73 -1.40
CA ALA A 195 -0.67 9.16 -1.36
C ALA A 195 -2.11 9.53 -1.70
N ASN A 196 -2.80 8.72 -2.51
CA ASN A 196 -4.10 9.10 -3.10
C ASN A 196 -5.28 8.25 -2.62
N LEU A 197 -5.07 6.98 -2.24
CA LEU A 197 -6.15 6.07 -1.86
C LEU A 197 -6.16 5.75 -0.37
N VAL A 198 -5.00 5.77 0.31
CA VAL A 198 -4.94 5.57 1.76
C VAL A 198 -5.37 6.87 2.45
N PRO A 199 -6.48 6.86 3.22
CA PRO A 199 -6.87 8.04 3.98
C PRO A 199 -5.74 8.44 4.93
N ALA A 200 -5.41 9.73 4.93
CA ALA A 200 -4.46 10.23 5.92
C ALA A 200 -4.95 9.82 7.32
N PRO A 201 -4.07 9.34 8.21
CA PRO A 201 -4.45 9.09 9.59
C PRO A 201 -5.16 10.33 10.08
N ALA A 202 -6.35 10.16 10.69
CA ALA A 202 -7.13 11.28 11.20
C ALA A 202 -6.19 12.10 12.09
N ALA A 203 -5.59 13.15 11.52
CA ALA A 203 -4.84 14.10 12.31
C ALA A 203 -5.83 14.53 13.38
N LEU A 204 -5.51 14.27 14.65
CA LEU A 204 -6.18 14.93 15.77
C LEU A 204 -5.99 16.41 15.46
N VAL A 205 -6.96 16.98 14.75
CA VAL A 205 -7.04 18.43 14.57
C VAL A 205 -7.05 18.91 16.03
N PRO A 206 -5.97 19.57 16.50
CA PRO A 206 -6.01 20.14 17.82
C PRO A 206 -7.19 21.09 17.73
N MET A 207 -8.27 20.77 18.42
CA MET A 207 -9.37 21.67 18.64
C MET A 207 -8.70 22.83 19.38
N MET A 208 -8.18 23.78 18.62
CA MET A 208 -7.85 25.09 19.13
C MET A 208 -9.21 25.65 19.54
N LEU A 209 -9.61 25.28 20.76
CA LEU A 209 -10.64 25.98 21.50
C LEU A 209 -10.08 27.39 21.66
N ALA A 210 -10.39 28.24 20.69
CA ALA A 210 -10.21 29.67 20.82
C ALA A 210 -11.06 30.08 22.02
N PHE A 211 -10.46 30.03 23.21
CA PHE A 211 -10.92 30.78 24.35
C PHE A 211 -10.86 32.25 23.94
N LEU A 212 -11.90 32.69 23.26
CA LEU A 212 -12.26 34.10 23.20
C LEU A 212 -12.53 34.50 24.66
N THR A 213 -11.47 34.84 25.36
CA THR A 213 -11.54 35.62 26.57
C THR A 213 -12.22 36.94 26.20
N SER A 214 -13.54 36.94 26.30
CA SER A 214 -14.32 38.17 26.32
C SER A 214 -13.85 39.00 27.51
N GLY A 215 -12.87 39.83 27.23
CA GLY A 215 -12.40 40.85 28.15
C GLY A 215 -13.57 41.79 28.47
N ARG A 216 -14.27 41.49 29.53
CA ARG A 216 -15.29 42.40 30.09
C ARG A 216 -14.55 43.58 30.66
N SER A 217 -14.38 44.62 29.84
CA SER A 217 -13.95 45.98 30.24
C SER A 217 -14.93 46.48 31.32
N ARG A 218 -14.45 46.43 32.56
CA ARG A 218 -15.12 47.08 33.68
C ARG A 218 -14.82 48.57 33.59
N THR A 219 -15.73 49.33 32.99
CA THR A 219 -15.74 50.82 33.07
C THR A 219 -15.93 51.23 34.52
N ARG A 220 -14.86 51.71 35.14
CA ARG A 220 -14.84 52.29 36.49
C ARG A 220 -15.48 53.66 36.42
N ARG A 221 -16.75 53.83 36.81
CA ARG A 221 -17.40 55.11 37.05
C ARG A 221 -16.72 55.80 38.22
N GLN A 222 -15.98 56.86 37.93
CA GLN A 222 -15.54 57.83 38.95
C GLN A 222 -16.74 58.65 39.35
N SER A 223 -17.14 58.55 40.60
CA SER A 223 -18.09 59.41 41.27
C SER A 223 -17.35 60.68 41.78
N THR A 224 -17.52 61.80 41.12
CA THR A 224 -17.13 63.12 41.62
C THR A 224 -18.16 63.54 42.65
N ARG A 225 -17.78 63.53 43.92
CA ARG A 225 -18.47 64.29 44.99
C ARG A 225 -18.05 65.70 44.91
N ALA A 226 -19.01 66.58 44.59
CA ALA A 226 -18.88 68.06 44.86
C ALA A 226 -19.17 68.37 46.35
N ALA A 227 -18.31 69.15 46.97
CA ALA A 227 -18.52 69.66 48.28
C ALA A 227 -19.20 71.08 48.21
N CYS A 228 -20.14 71.27 49.07
CA CYS A 228 -20.50 72.55 49.64
C CYS A 228 -20.56 72.34 51.12
#